data_c0867afe5a18e1c324491947baa19ffe
#
_entry.id   c0867afe5a18e1c324491947baa19ffe
#
_cell.length_a   1.000
_cell.length_b   1.000
_cell.length_c   1.000
_cell.angle_alpha   90.00
_cell.angle_beta   90.00
_cell.angle_gamma   90.00
#
_symmetry.space_group_name_H-M   'P 1'
#
loop_
_entity.id
_entity.type
_entity.pdbx_description
1 polymer ?
#
loop_
_entity_poly.entity_id
_entity_poly.type
_entity_poly.pdbx_seq_one_letter_code
_entity_poly.pdbx_strand_id
1 'polypeptide(L)'
;FDFYDIMEKTQKRGYYELRGTSDLITEIDSDTLEIVDWKTGSRKDWNTGKLKDYEYLSSKDLQLRMYDLAMSLVYPQYKTRLLTIHFINDGGPFTVTFDDAQRKETLEILRGKINDIRDNWMPARMKEVNPKDARWKCKNVCYFGKTKGPSGMCHCDNVYSYMVHNGIEETMSKASEIRNNKKDDEKSSTSNRRNVY
;
A
#
# COMPACT_ATOMS: atom_id res chain seq x y z
N PHE A 1 -7.90 9.19 -6.39
CA PHE A 1 -8.39 8.00 -7.06
C PHE A 1 -9.31 7.26 -6.10
N ASP A 2 -10.59 7.24 -6.43
CA ASP A 2 -11.64 6.73 -5.57
C ASP A 2 -12.14 5.39 -6.12
N PHE A 3 -12.07 4.33 -5.33
CA PHE A 3 -12.59 3.01 -5.67
C PHE A 3 -14.05 2.79 -5.24
N TYR A 4 -14.76 3.86 -4.95
CA TYR A 4 -16.12 3.79 -4.47
C TYR A 4 -17.04 2.95 -5.37
N ASP A 5 -16.87 3.06 -6.69
CA ASP A 5 -17.67 2.29 -7.67
C ASP A 5 -17.24 0.82 -7.78
N ILE A 6 -16.06 0.49 -7.26
CA ILE A 6 -15.53 -0.88 -7.27
C ILE A 6 -16.03 -1.67 -6.06
N MET A 7 -16.39 -0.98 -5.00
CA MET A 7 -16.80 -1.55 -3.75
C MET A 7 -18.29 -1.40 -3.53
N GLU A 8 -18.96 -2.48 -3.21
CA GLU A 8 -20.28 -2.36 -2.62
C GLU A 8 -20.21 -1.49 -1.37
N LYS A 9 -21.07 -0.47 -1.30
CA LYS A 9 -21.23 0.36 -0.12
C LYS A 9 -21.44 -0.50 1.10
N THR A 10 -20.45 -0.62 1.94
CA THR A 10 -20.69 -1.15 3.28
C THR A 10 -21.08 0.02 4.16
N GLN A 11 -22.34 0.11 4.54
CA GLN A 11 -22.89 1.19 5.37
C GLN A 11 -22.12 1.44 6.68
N LYS A 12 -21.36 0.45 7.15
CA LYS A 12 -20.62 0.52 8.42
C LYS A 12 -19.23 1.15 8.32
N ARG A 13 -18.59 1.26 7.13
CA ARG A 13 -17.18 1.63 7.00
C ARG A 13 -16.87 2.70 5.96
N GLY A 14 -17.87 3.17 5.23
CA GLY A 14 -17.66 4.12 4.14
C GLY A 14 -16.95 3.48 2.92
N TYR A 15 -16.25 4.29 2.18
CA TYR A 15 -15.48 3.90 1.00
C TYR A 15 -13.99 3.86 1.31
N TYR A 16 -13.25 3.08 0.51
CA TYR A 16 -11.80 3.04 0.60
C TYR A 16 -11.21 3.93 -0.49
N GLU A 17 -10.24 4.73 -0.11
CA GLU A 17 -9.44 5.52 -1.04
C GLU A 17 -8.13 4.80 -1.31
N LEU A 18 -7.83 4.53 -2.58
CA LEU A 18 -6.53 4.04 -2.99
C LEU A 18 -5.66 5.22 -3.41
N ARG A 19 -4.51 5.36 -2.76
CA ARG A 19 -3.51 6.38 -3.08
C ARG A 19 -2.27 5.73 -3.65
N GLY A 20 -1.75 6.29 -4.72
CA GLY A 20 -0.51 5.88 -5.33
C GLY A 20 0.26 7.09 -5.83
N THR A 21 1.57 6.93 -6.02
CA THR A 21 2.45 7.93 -6.61
C THR A 21 3.21 7.25 -7.73
N SER A 22 3.18 7.84 -8.92
CA SER A 22 4.06 7.48 -10.02
C SER A 22 5.26 8.44 -10.04
N ASP A 23 6.42 7.94 -10.43
CA ASP A 23 7.64 8.75 -10.47
C ASP A 23 7.61 9.75 -11.62
N LEU A 24 7.11 9.31 -12.80
CA LEU A 24 6.98 10.16 -13.97
C LEU A 24 5.79 9.71 -14.82
N ILE A 25 5.06 10.67 -15.38
CA ILE A 25 4.04 10.47 -16.41
C ILE A 25 4.41 11.37 -17.58
N THR A 26 4.50 10.80 -18.78
CA THR A 26 4.92 11.49 -19.99
C THR A 26 3.91 11.25 -21.11
N GLU A 27 3.48 12.30 -21.77
CA GLU A 27 2.74 12.20 -23.04
C GLU A 27 3.73 11.92 -24.17
N ILE A 28 3.57 10.79 -24.84
CA ILE A 28 4.40 10.41 -26.00
C ILE A 28 3.80 10.98 -27.27
N ASP A 29 2.48 10.83 -27.41
CA ASP A 29 1.69 11.41 -28.49
C ASP A 29 0.23 11.61 -28.05
N SER A 30 -0.63 12.04 -28.95
CA SER A 30 -2.05 12.33 -28.64
C SER A 30 -2.84 11.13 -28.11
N ASP A 31 -2.41 9.90 -28.38
CA ASP A 31 -3.09 8.66 -28.02
C ASP A 31 -2.31 7.81 -27.02
N THR A 32 -1.06 8.18 -26.72
CA THR A 32 -0.12 7.36 -25.93
C THR A 32 0.43 8.10 -24.71
N LEU A 33 0.24 7.52 -23.56
CA LEU A 33 0.80 7.96 -22.28
C LEU A 33 1.83 6.95 -21.79
N GLU A 34 2.98 7.41 -21.28
CA GLU A 34 3.95 6.56 -20.60
C GLU A 34 3.98 6.86 -19.11
N ILE A 35 3.97 5.82 -18.31
CA ILE A 35 4.14 5.88 -16.86
C ILE A 35 5.45 5.17 -16.53
N VAL A 36 6.41 5.90 -15.96
CA VAL A 36 7.73 5.37 -15.59
C VAL A 36 7.83 5.22 -14.09
N ASP A 37 8.36 4.08 -13.66
CA ASP A 37 8.65 3.77 -12.26
C ASP A 37 10.13 3.38 -12.15
N TRP A 38 10.91 4.13 -11.38
CA TRP A 38 12.32 3.86 -11.15
C TRP A 38 12.55 3.04 -9.89
N LYS A 39 13.33 1.98 -10.02
CA LYS A 39 13.70 1.09 -8.93
C LYS A 39 15.21 1.13 -8.68
N THR A 40 15.60 1.48 -7.48
CA THR A 40 17.00 1.41 -7.02
C THR A 40 17.40 0.01 -6.56
N GLY A 41 16.41 -0.87 -6.33
CA GLY A 41 16.61 -2.25 -5.92
C GLY A 41 16.97 -3.19 -7.07
N SER A 42 17.31 -4.43 -6.72
CA SER A 42 17.55 -5.52 -7.68
C SER A 42 16.23 -6.02 -8.29
N ARG A 43 16.31 -6.52 -9.51
CA ARG A 43 15.21 -7.26 -10.16
C ARG A 43 14.88 -8.60 -9.52
N LYS A 44 15.68 -9.07 -8.58
CA LYS A 44 15.39 -10.34 -7.90
C LYS A 44 14.21 -10.21 -6.97
N ASP A 45 13.26 -11.10 -7.12
CA ASP A 45 12.20 -11.29 -6.14
C ASP A 45 12.78 -11.83 -4.83
N TRP A 46 12.49 -11.15 -3.74
CA TRP A 46 13.05 -11.45 -2.42
C TRP A 46 12.66 -12.82 -1.86
N ASN A 47 11.48 -13.31 -2.25
CA ASN A 47 10.94 -14.56 -1.73
C ASN A 47 11.41 -15.76 -2.54
N THR A 48 11.45 -15.61 -3.87
CA THR A 48 11.74 -16.70 -4.81
C THR A 48 13.17 -16.69 -5.34
N GLY A 49 13.87 -15.55 -5.25
CA GLY A 49 15.18 -15.33 -5.85
C GLY A 49 15.16 -15.26 -7.38
N LYS A 50 13.99 -15.38 -8.02
CA LYS A 50 13.83 -15.29 -9.46
C LYS A 50 13.94 -13.86 -9.94
N LEU A 51 14.42 -13.68 -11.16
CA LEU A 51 14.41 -12.38 -11.82
C LEU A 51 12.98 -11.98 -12.18
N LYS A 52 12.65 -10.73 -11.99
CA LYS A 52 11.44 -10.09 -12.52
C LYS A 52 11.70 -9.78 -13.99
N ASP A 53 11.41 -10.73 -14.83
CA ASP A 53 11.49 -10.61 -16.28
C ASP A 53 10.20 -10.00 -16.85
N TYR A 54 10.15 -9.92 -18.19
CA TYR A 54 8.99 -9.37 -18.89
C TYR A 54 7.70 -10.17 -18.58
N GLU A 55 7.80 -11.49 -18.49
CA GLU A 55 6.64 -12.34 -18.15
C GLU A 55 6.12 -12.04 -16.74
N TYR A 56 7.01 -11.89 -15.77
CA TYR A 56 6.62 -11.48 -14.43
C TYR A 56 5.95 -10.09 -14.41
N LEU A 57 6.55 -9.11 -15.06
CA LEU A 57 6.06 -7.73 -15.07
C LEU A 57 4.69 -7.61 -15.74
N SER A 58 4.48 -8.33 -16.86
CA SER A 58 3.21 -8.30 -17.59
C SER A 58 2.08 -9.10 -16.92
N SER A 59 2.40 -10.12 -16.13
CA SER A 59 1.40 -11.03 -15.57
C SER A 59 1.19 -10.87 -14.07
N LYS A 60 2.23 -10.55 -13.29
CA LYS A 60 2.21 -10.63 -11.82
C LYS A 60 2.46 -9.32 -11.10
N ASP A 61 3.01 -8.31 -11.75
CA ASP A 61 3.29 -7.04 -11.10
C ASP A 61 2.01 -6.23 -10.90
N LEU A 62 1.49 -6.27 -9.68
CA LEU A 62 0.25 -5.57 -9.33
C LEU A 62 0.43 -4.04 -9.36
N GLN A 63 1.63 -3.51 -9.11
CA GLN A 63 1.88 -2.07 -9.12
C GLN A 63 1.67 -1.50 -10.52
N LEU A 64 2.26 -2.11 -11.55
CA LEU A 64 2.09 -1.67 -12.93
C LEU A 64 0.64 -1.80 -13.40
N ARG A 65 -0.04 -2.90 -13.04
CA ARG A 65 -1.47 -3.09 -13.32
C ARG A 65 -2.34 -2.03 -12.67
N MET A 66 -2.02 -1.63 -11.45
CA MET A 66 -2.74 -0.56 -10.74
C MET A 66 -2.49 0.81 -11.38
N TYR A 67 -1.29 1.08 -11.83
CA TYR A 67 -0.98 2.31 -12.57
C TYR A 67 -1.77 2.38 -13.88
N ASP A 68 -1.79 1.31 -14.69
CA ASP A 68 -2.58 1.26 -15.91
C ASP A 68 -4.06 1.52 -15.65
N LEU A 69 -4.62 0.83 -14.65
CA LEU A 69 -6.02 1.01 -14.25
C LEU A 69 -6.30 2.45 -13.81
N ALA A 70 -5.46 3.03 -12.97
CA ALA A 70 -5.61 4.40 -12.50
C ALA A 70 -5.56 5.39 -13.67
N MET A 71 -4.58 5.24 -14.55
CA MET A 71 -4.42 6.13 -15.70
C MET A 71 -5.55 5.97 -16.72
N SER A 72 -6.13 4.78 -16.86
CA SER A 72 -7.30 4.57 -17.72
C SER A 72 -8.53 5.35 -17.24
N LEU A 73 -8.64 5.63 -15.96
CA LEU A 73 -9.73 6.38 -15.35
C LEU A 73 -9.44 7.90 -15.30
N VAL A 74 -8.20 8.27 -15.00
CA VAL A 74 -7.80 9.69 -14.87
C VAL A 74 -7.58 10.34 -16.22
N TYR A 75 -7.05 9.59 -17.19
CA TYR A 75 -6.71 10.06 -18.54
C TYR A 75 -7.33 9.16 -19.62
N PRO A 76 -8.67 9.11 -19.71
CA PRO A 76 -9.39 8.21 -20.62
C PRO A 76 -9.16 8.51 -22.10
N GLN A 77 -8.64 9.69 -22.45
CA GLN A 77 -8.32 10.09 -23.81
C GLN A 77 -7.14 9.30 -24.40
N TYR A 78 -6.20 8.82 -23.57
CA TYR A 78 -5.08 8.02 -24.04
C TYR A 78 -5.48 6.55 -24.17
N LYS A 79 -5.47 6.02 -25.37
CA LYS A 79 -5.84 4.63 -25.67
C LYS A 79 -4.73 3.66 -25.30
N THR A 80 -3.48 4.09 -25.53
CA THR A 80 -2.28 3.32 -25.22
C THR A 80 -1.63 3.86 -23.95
N ARG A 81 -1.32 2.97 -23.01
CA ARG A 81 -0.56 3.28 -21.80
C ARG A 81 0.62 2.35 -21.72
N LEU A 82 1.81 2.92 -21.79
CA LEU A 82 3.08 2.23 -21.64
C LEU A 82 3.48 2.27 -20.16
N LEU A 83 3.63 1.12 -19.54
CA LEU A 83 4.05 0.99 -18.16
C LEU A 83 5.52 0.56 -18.15
N THR A 84 6.40 1.49 -17.89
CA THR A 84 7.85 1.30 -17.94
C THR A 84 8.42 1.22 -16.54
N ILE A 85 9.12 0.14 -16.24
CA ILE A 85 9.91 0.00 -15.03
C ILE A 85 11.41 -0.01 -15.38
N HIS A 86 12.17 0.80 -14.67
CA HIS A 86 13.61 0.91 -14.87
C HIS A 86 14.36 0.58 -13.58
N PHE A 87 15.08 -0.52 -13.56
CA PHE A 87 15.97 -0.87 -12.46
C PHE A 87 17.33 -0.19 -12.69
N ILE A 88 17.56 0.94 -12.01
CA ILE A 88 18.72 1.82 -12.26
C ILE A 88 20.05 1.04 -12.21
N ASN A 89 20.17 0.08 -11.31
CA ASN A 89 21.39 -0.71 -11.09
C ASN A 89 21.33 -2.14 -11.69
N ASP A 90 20.22 -2.54 -12.32
CA ASP A 90 20.00 -3.95 -12.70
C ASP A 90 19.28 -4.11 -14.04
N GLY A 91 19.38 -3.09 -14.90
CA GLY A 91 18.92 -3.12 -16.28
C GLY A 91 17.49 -2.58 -16.49
N GLY A 92 17.08 -2.59 -17.71
CA GLY A 92 15.86 -1.98 -18.23
C GLY A 92 16.19 -0.87 -19.23
N PRO A 93 15.20 -0.10 -19.70
CA PRO A 93 13.79 -0.17 -19.29
C PRO A 93 13.06 -1.44 -19.73
N PHE A 94 12.04 -1.83 -18.98
CA PHE A 94 11.10 -2.90 -19.34
C PHE A 94 9.71 -2.26 -19.46
N THR A 95 9.14 -2.28 -20.65
CA THR A 95 7.85 -1.64 -20.93
C THR A 95 6.80 -2.70 -21.20
N VAL A 96 5.67 -2.61 -20.52
CA VAL A 96 4.51 -3.49 -20.70
C VAL A 96 3.26 -2.65 -20.97
N THR A 97 2.26 -3.28 -21.57
CA THR A 97 0.91 -2.73 -21.77
C THR A 97 -0.11 -3.72 -21.25
N PHE A 98 -1.29 -3.23 -20.88
CA PHE A 98 -2.39 -4.06 -20.43
C PHE A 98 -3.63 -3.80 -21.28
N ASP A 99 -4.34 -4.86 -21.63
CA ASP A 99 -5.61 -4.80 -22.34
C ASP A 99 -6.82 -4.68 -21.39
N ASP A 100 -8.02 -4.58 -21.96
CA ASP A 100 -9.25 -4.43 -21.17
C ASP A 100 -9.57 -5.68 -20.34
N ALA A 101 -9.17 -6.87 -20.79
CA ALA A 101 -9.38 -8.10 -20.04
C ALA A 101 -8.48 -8.13 -18.79
N GLN A 102 -7.22 -7.73 -18.95
CA GLN A 102 -6.26 -7.61 -17.85
C GLN A 102 -6.65 -6.50 -16.85
N ARG A 103 -7.24 -5.39 -17.32
CA ARG A 103 -7.80 -4.36 -16.43
C ARG A 103 -8.98 -4.88 -15.61
N LYS A 104 -9.89 -5.64 -16.22
CA LYS A 104 -10.99 -6.30 -15.49
C LYS A 104 -10.46 -7.28 -14.45
N GLU A 105 -9.48 -8.09 -14.80
CA GLU A 105 -8.81 -9.00 -13.85
C GLU A 105 -8.19 -8.22 -12.69
N THR A 106 -7.53 -7.09 -12.97
CA THR A 106 -6.95 -6.22 -11.95
C THR A 106 -8.02 -5.71 -10.97
N LEU A 107 -9.18 -5.29 -11.48
CA LEU A 107 -10.31 -4.89 -10.64
C LEU A 107 -10.78 -6.02 -9.72
N GLU A 108 -10.89 -7.25 -10.23
CA GLU A 108 -11.29 -8.40 -9.41
C GLU A 108 -10.23 -8.73 -8.34
N ILE A 109 -8.95 -8.66 -8.67
CA ILE A 109 -7.87 -8.84 -7.69
C ILE A 109 -7.96 -7.77 -6.58
N LEU A 110 -8.18 -6.50 -6.94
CA LEU A 110 -8.30 -5.41 -5.96
C LEU A 110 -9.55 -5.58 -5.11
N ARG A 111 -10.69 -5.93 -5.72
CA ARG A 111 -11.94 -6.22 -5.00
C ARG A 111 -11.75 -7.33 -3.98
N GLY A 112 -11.10 -8.43 -4.39
CA GLY A 112 -10.75 -9.53 -3.49
C GLY A 112 -9.92 -9.06 -2.30
N LYS A 113 -8.83 -8.31 -2.54
CA LYS A 113 -7.96 -7.78 -1.48
C LYS A 113 -8.67 -6.81 -0.53
N ILE A 114 -9.55 -5.98 -1.05
CA ILE A 114 -10.33 -5.03 -0.24
C ILE A 114 -11.34 -5.80 0.62
N ASN A 115 -11.99 -6.82 0.06
CA ASN A 115 -12.89 -7.69 0.81
C ASN A 115 -12.13 -8.44 1.91
N ASP A 116 -10.94 -8.97 1.61
CA ASP A 116 -10.09 -9.61 2.61
C ASP A 116 -9.72 -8.65 3.76
N ILE A 117 -9.40 -7.39 3.45
CA ILE A 117 -9.12 -6.36 4.46
C ILE A 117 -10.38 -6.07 5.29
N ARG A 118 -11.53 -5.95 4.64
CA ARG A 118 -12.81 -5.68 5.29
C ARG A 118 -13.21 -6.81 6.23
N ASP A 119 -13.11 -8.04 5.75
CA ASP A 119 -13.57 -9.24 6.47
C ASP A 119 -12.56 -9.67 7.56
N ASN A 120 -11.28 -9.33 7.36
CA ASN A 120 -10.18 -9.60 8.29
C ASN A 120 -9.59 -8.32 8.90
N TRP A 121 -10.42 -7.40 9.34
CA TRP A 121 -10.01 -6.11 9.88
C TRP A 121 -9.10 -6.19 11.13
N MET A 122 -9.08 -7.34 11.81
CA MET A 122 -8.13 -7.70 12.86
C MET A 122 -7.40 -8.99 12.50
N PRO A 123 -6.51 -8.96 11.53
CA PRO A 123 -5.76 -10.15 11.13
C PRO A 123 -4.85 -10.64 12.28
N ALA A 124 -4.63 -11.95 12.31
CA ALA A 124 -3.65 -12.55 13.22
C ALA A 124 -2.27 -11.91 13.02
N ARG A 125 -1.53 -11.73 14.12
CA ARG A 125 -0.19 -11.15 14.06
C ARG A 125 0.75 -12.05 13.23
N MET A 126 1.66 -11.43 12.50
CA MET A 126 2.66 -12.16 11.73
C MET A 126 3.45 -13.17 12.60
N LYS A 127 3.72 -12.86 13.87
CA LYS A 127 4.41 -13.77 14.80
C LYS A 127 3.69 -15.10 14.96
N GLU A 128 2.39 -15.16 14.78
CA GLU A 128 1.55 -16.34 14.96
C GLU A 128 1.36 -17.12 13.66
N VAL A 129 1.10 -16.39 12.57
CA VAL A 129 0.81 -17.02 11.27
C VAL A 129 2.06 -17.32 10.45
N ASN A 130 3.13 -16.57 10.62
CA ASN A 130 4.40 -16.77 9.94
C ASN A 130 5.59 -16.43 10.85
N PRO A 131 5.92 -17.27 11.85
CA PRO A 131 7.00 -17.01 12.80
C PRO A 131 8.38 -16.86 12.15
N LYS A 132 8.62 -17.54 11.02
CA LYS A 132 9.89 -17.49 10.29
C LYS A 132 10.13 -16.08 9.73
N ASP A 133 9.17 -15.52 9.02
CA ASP A 133 9.25 -14.17 8.47
C ASP A 133 9.20 -13.09 9.56
N ALA A 134 8.39 -13.32 10.60
CA ALA A 134 8.27 -12.41 11.72
C ALA A 134 9.59 -12.18 12.44
N ARG A 135 10.43 -13.19 12.57
CA ARG A 135 11.73 -13.08 13.23
C ARG A 135 12.57 -11.94 12.67
N TRP A 136 12.59 -11.79 11.36
CA TRP A 136 13.33 -10.73 10.69
C TRP A 136 12.52 -9.44 10.54
N LYS A 137 11.31 -9.52 10.00
CA LYS A 137 10.47 -8.35 9.67
C LYS A 137 10.06 -7.57 10.91
N CYS A 138 9.64 -8.26 11.98
CA CYS A 138 9.26 -7.58 13.22
C CYS A 138 10.46 -6.93 13.91
N LYS A 139 11.65 -7.54 13.83
CA LYS A 139 12.85 -7.01 14.47
C LYS A 139 13.48 -5.84 13.71
N ASN A 140 13.48 -5.87 12.38
CA ASN A 140 14.28 -4.96 11.57
C ASN A 140 13.46 -3.94 10.79
N VAL A 141 12.26 -4.28 10.34
CA VAL A 141 11.44 -3.46 9.44
C VAL A 141 10.25 -2.84 10.15
N CYS A 142 9.50 -3.64 10.91
CA CYS A 142 8.27 -3.18 11.52
C CYS A 142 8.52 -2.23 12.70
N TYR A 143 8.09 -0.97 12.58
CA TYR A 143 8.20 0.01 13.67
C TYR A 143 7.59 -0.52 14.97
N PHE A 144 6.37 -1.02 14.93
CA PHE A 144 5.65 -1.51 16.12
C PHE A 144 6.28 -2.76 16.74
N GLY A 145 6.97 -3.57 15.93
CA GLY A 145 7.64 -4.79 16.40
C GLY A 145 8.99 -4.54 17.03
N LYS A 146 9.71 -3.50 16.59
CA LYS A 146 11.07 -3.18 17.09
C LYS A 146 11.10 -2.13 18.18
N THR A 147 10.13 -1.22 18.22
CA THR A 147 10.09 -0.13 19.20
C THR A 147 9.51 -0.63 20.50
N LYS A 148 10.27 -0.45 21.60
CA LYS A 148 9.85 -0.84 22.94
C LYS A 148 9.20 0.32 23.66
N GLY A 149 8.09 0.04 24.35
CA GLY A 149 7.46 0.97 25.27
C GLY A 149 8.12 0.96 26.67
N PRO A 150 7.60 1.75 27.59
CA PRO A 150 8.11 1.85 28.98
C PRO A 150 8.15 0.52 29.72
N SER A 151 7.27 -0.43 29.39
CA SER A 151 7.23 -1.78 29.96
C SER A 151 8.34 -2.70 29.45
N GLY A 152 9.18 -2.26 28.52
CA GLY A 152 10.15 -3.10 27.82
C GLY A 152 9.56 -4.01 26.72
N MET A 153 8.24 -4.10 26.62
CA MET A 153 7.55 -4.84 25.56
C MET A 153 7.46 -3.97 24.29
N CYS A 154 7.46 -4.61 23.11
CA CYS A 154 7.23 -3.87 21.88
C CYS A 154 5.77 -3.40 21.78
N HIS A 155 5.53 -2.32 21.02
CA HIS A 155 4.18 -1.77 20.86
C HIS A 155 3.17 -2.78 20.33
N CYS A 156 3.58 -3.65 19.42
CA CYS A 156 2.73 -4.73 18.90
C CYS A 156 2.25 -5.68 20.00
N ASP A 157 3.15 -6.08 20.91
CA ASP A 157 2.79 -6.98 22.02
C ASP A 157 1.92 -6.26 23.05
N ASN A 158 2.16 -4.98 23.32
CA ASN A 158 1.32 -4.17 24.21
C ASN A 158 -0.11 -4.04 23.69
N VAL A 159 -0.28 -3.71 22.41
CA VAL A 159 -1.61 -3.59 21.79
C VAL A 159 -2.33 -4.94 21.81
N TYR A 160 -1.63 -6.01 21.49
CA TYR A 160 -2.22 -7.34 21.51
C TYR A 160 -2.63 -7.77 22.92
N SER A 161 -1.79 -7.55 23.91
CA SER A 161 -2.12 -7.83 25.30
C SER A 161 -3.35 -7.04 25.75
N TYR A 162 -3.41 -5.76 25.41
CA TYR A 162 -4.58 -4.93 25.70
C TYR A 162 -5.86 -5.48 25.03
N MET A 163 -5.76 -5.86 23.76
CA MET A 163 -6.88 -6.43 23.01
C MET A 163 -7.39 -7.75 23.59
N VAL A 164 -6.50 -8.61 24.03
CA VAL A 164 -6.87 -9.90 24.65
C VAL A 164 -7.65 -9.68 25.94
N HIS A 165 -7.30 -8.66 26.72
CA HIS A 165 -7.96 -8.38 28.01
C HIS A 165 -9.25 -7.57 27.88
N ASN A 166 -9.32 -6.63 26.92
CA ASN A 166 -10.40 -5.64 26.84
C ASN A 166 -11.31 -5.82 25.62
N GLY A 167 -10.95 -6.71 24.71
CA GLY A 167 -11.68 -6.93 23.47
C GLY A 167 -11.29 -5.96 22.36
N ILE A 168 -11.78 -6.27 21.16
CA ILE A 168 -11.40 -5.58 19.93
C ILE A 168 -12.00 -4.17 19.87
N GLU A 169 -13.26 -4.01 20.23
CA GLU A 169 -13.98 -2.73 20.13
C GLU A 169 -13.35 -1.67 21.04
N GLU A 170 -13.04 -2.05 22.28
CA GLU A 170 -12.37 -1.17 23.23
C GLU A 170 -10.96 -0.81 22.75
N THR A 171 -10.22 -1.76 22.21
CA THR A 171 -8.88 -1.51 21.66
C THR A 171 -8.92 -0.51 20.49
N MET A 172 -9.91 -0.60 19.62
CA MET A 172 -10.09 0.31 18.48
C MET A 172 -10.50 1.71 18.94
N SER A 173 -11.37 1.82 19.93
CA SER A 173 -11.75 3.09 20.55
C SER A 173 -10.52 3.78 21.14
N LYS A 174 -9.74 3.07 21.92
CA LYS A 174 -8.48 3.57 22.52
C LYS A 174 -7.45 4.01 21.49
N ALA A 175 -7.29 3.26 20.41
CA ALA A 175 -6.40 3.64 19.32
C ALA A 175 -6.83 4.93 18.63
N SER A 176 -8.14 5.15 18.48
CA SER A 176 -8.71 6.36 17.90
C SER A 176 -8.50 7.58 18.80
N GLU A 177 -8.67 7.44 20.11
CA GLU A 177 -8.40 8.50 21.10
C GLU A 177 -6.93 8.94 21.06
N ILE A 178 -5.98 7.99 21.08
CA ILE A 178 -4.55 8.30 21.01
C ILE A 178 -4.20 9.05 19.72
N ARG A 179 -4.81 8.67 18.60
CA ARG A 179 -4.59 9.35 17.31
C ARG A 179 -5.11 10.79 17.32
N ASN A 180 -6.27 11.01 17.90
CA ASN A 180 -6.89 12.33 17.97
C ASN A 180 -6.08 13.26 18.87
N ASN A 181 -5.68 12.80 20.05
CA ASN A 181 -4.86 13.57 20.97
C ASN A 181 -3.53 14.02 20.35
N LYS A 182 -2.84 13.12 19.58
CA LYS A 182 -1.62 13.50 18.85
C LYS A 182 -1.82 14.60 17.82
N LYS A 183 -2.95 14.60 17.10
CA LYS A 183 -3.26 15.64 16.12
C LYS A 183 -3.46 17.01 16.77
N ASP A 184 -4.02 17.04 17.96
CA ASP A 184 -4.24 18.28 18.70
C ASP A 184 -2.92 18.82 19.27
N ASP A 185 -2.03 17.98 19.75
CA ASP A 185 -0.68 18.35 20.19
C ASP A 185 0.17 18.92 19.04
N GLU A 186 0.11 18.32 17.85
CA GLU A 186 0.81 18.82 16.66
C GLU A 186 0.26 20.16 16.18
N LYS A 187 -1.04 20.40 16.25
CA LYS A 187 -1.67 21.69 15.93
C LYS A 187 -1.28 22.78 16.94
N SER A 188 -1.21 22.46 18.22
CA SER A 188 -0.80 23.40 19.26
C SER A 188 0.67 23.80 19.13
N SER A 189 1.54 22.86 18.78
CA SER A 189 2.97 23.11 18.58
C SER A 189 3.30 23.95 17.34
N THR A 190 2.48 23.83 16.28
CA THR A 190 2.62 24.63 15.05
C THR A 190 2.07 26.05 15.22
N SER A 191 1.07 26.26 16.07
CA SER A 191 0.54 27.59 16.41
C SER A 191 1.58 28.45 17.16
N ASN A 192 2.32 27.84 18.08
CA ASN A 192 3.35 28.55 18.85
C ASN A 192 4.61 28.95 18.04
N ARG A 193 4.85 28.36 16.89
CA ARG A 193 5.99 28.73 16.02
C ARG A 193 5.72 29.91 15.08
N ARG A 194 4.46 30.38 14.96
CA ARG A 194 4.09 31.51 14.09
C ARG A 194 4.11 32.88 14.77
N ASN A 195 4.36 32.94 16.07
CA ASN A 195 4.35 34.19 16.84
C ASN A 195 5.75 34.67 17.25
N VAL A 196 6.80 34.24 16.56
CA VAL A 196 8.16 34.72 16.79
C VAL A 196 8.73 35.22 15.47
N TYR A 197 8.19 36.33 14.97
CA TYR A 197 8.86 37.27 14.05
C TYR A 197 8.18 38.65 14.15
#